data_7a6986134c56a1dbe9da73e96c81c402
#
_entry.id   7a6986134c56a1dbe9da73e96c81c402
#
_cell.length_a   1.000
_cell.length_b   1.000
_cell.length_c   1.000
_cell.angle_alpha   90.00
_cell.angle_beta   90.00
_cell.angle_gamma   90.00
#
_symmetry.space_group_name_H-M   'P 1'
#
loop_
_entity.id
_entity.type
_entity.pdbx_description
1 polymer ?
#
loop_
_entity_poly.entity_id
_entity_poly.type
_entity_poly.pdbx_seq_one_letter_code
_entity_poly.pdbx_strand_id
1 'polypeptide(L)'
;MERCRECTGRRLGFASARAAVAYAGAARPLVAAWKEHGLRRVADLAAELVAGAIEPPSADVITYIPPDPDRLLRRGHHPAERLAKALGRHWSLPTVPLLVRSARGPRQATLARADRLGNVRDAFVALAAVPDRVVLVDDVYTTGATASAGATVLRRAGAKRVDVVAFARTVRS
;
A
#
# COMPACT_ATOMS: atom_id res chain seq x y z
N MET A 1 0.22 -10.47 19.36
CA MET A 1 0.70 -9.17 18.82
C MET A 1 -0.31 -8.10 19.22
N GLU A 2 0.09 -7.20 20.10
CA GLU A 2 -0.78 -6.09 20.54
C GLU A 2 -1.04 -5.12 19.39
N ARG A 3 -2.31 -4.72 19.24
CA ARG A 3 -2.70 -3.70 18.25
C ARG A 3 -2.33 -2.32 18.81
N CYS A 4 -1.69 -1.49 18.00
CA CYS A 4 -1.44 -0.11 18.38
C CYS A 4 -2.78 0.64 18.55
N ARG A 5 -2.77 1.78 19.28
CA ARG A 5 -3.97 2.60 19.57
C ARG A 5 -4.79 2.94 18.32
N GLU A 6 -4.14 3.20 17.18
CA GLU A 6 -4.82 3.52 15.91
C GLU A 6 -5.57 2.34 15.28
N CYS A 7 -5.16 1.10 15.58
CA CYS A 7 -5.77 -0.12 15.04
C CYS A 7 -6.77 -0.77 16.00
N THR A 8 -6.79 -0.33 17.28
CA THR A 8 -7.69 -0.87 18.30
C THR A 8 -9.14 -0.49 17.96
N GLY A 9 -10.05 -1.45 18.03
CA GLY A 9 -11.48 -1.26 17.71
C GLY A 9 -11.82 -1.16 16.22
N ARG A 10 -10.85 -1.16 15.31
CA ARG A 10 -11.09 -1.11 13.85
C ARG A 10 -11.09 -2.50 13.22
N ARG A 11 -12.06 -2.77 12.36
CA ARG A 11 -12.03 -3.96 11.48
C ARG A 11 -11.16 -3.63 10.27
N LEU A 12 -9.92 -4.15 10.28
CA LEU A 12 -8.95 -3.96 9.22
C LEU A 12 -8.88 -5.22 8.35
N GLY A 13 -8.75 -5.06 7.03
CA GLY A 13 -8.63 -6.18 6.09
C GLY A 13 -7.29 -6.92 6.17
N PHE A 14 -6.29 -6.38 6.85
CA PHE A 14 -4.94 -6.92 6.96
C PHE A 14 -4.62 -7.41 8.38
N ALA A 15 -3.64 -8.31 8.49
CA ALA A 15 -3.16 -8.88 9.74
C ALA A 15 -2.17 -7.94 10.47
N SER A 16 -1.25 -7.32 9.70
CA SER A 16 -0.29 -6.35 10.22
C SER A 16 -0.05 -5.22 9.23
N ALA A 17 0.42 -4.06 9.73
CA ALA A 17 0.92 -2.96 8.91
C ALA A 17 2.20 -2.41 9.52
N ARG A 18 3.28 -2.39 8.75
CA ARG A 18 4.60 -1.91 9.16
C ARG A 18 5.12 -0.88 8.16
N ALA A 19 5.90 0.07 8.66
CA ALA A 19 6.59 1.06 7.82
C ALA A 19 8.01 1.27 8.36
N ALA A 20 8.94 1.55 7.45
CA ALA A 20 10.35 1.75 7.82
C ALA A 20 10.58 3.05 8.56
N VAL A 21 9.90 4.13 8.16
CA VAL A 21 10.16 5.47 8.71
C VAL A 21 8.85 6.20 9.07
N ALA A 22 8.97 7.18 9.97
CA ALA A 22 7.91 8.15 10.20
C ALA A 22 7.82 9.11 9.00
N TYR A 23 6.60 9.46 8.57
CA TYR A 23 6.37 10.48 7.53
C TYR A 23 6.55 11.89 8.11
N ALA A 24 7.78 12.19 8.53
CA ALA A 24 8.18 13.44 9.17
C ALA A 24 9.61 13.80 8.74
N GLY A 25 10.08 15.01 9.06
CA GLY A 25 11.45 15.43 8.78
C GLY A 25 11.86 15.18 7.33
N ALA A 26 13.01 14.56 7.12
CA ALA A 26 13.59 14.28 5.79
C ALA A 26 12.75 13.32 4.93
N ALA A 27 11.91 12.46 5.52
CA ALA A 27 11.06 11.54 4.76
C ALA A 27 9.98 12.27 3.94
N ARG A 28 9.48 13.42 4.41
CA ARG A 28 8.47 14.21 3.68
C ARG A 28 8.95 14.71 2.32
N PRO A 29 10.04 15.52 2.24
CA PRO A 29 10.55 15.98 0.95
C PRO A 29 11.03 14.83 0.07
N LEU A 30 11.60 13.76 0.63
CA LEU A 30 12.02 12.59 -0.14
C LEU A 30 10.82 11.92 -0.84
N VAL A 31 9.73 11.67 -0.12
CA VAL A 31 8.51 11.08 -0.70
C VAL A 31 7.87 12.02 -1.71
N ALA A 32 7.87 13.34 -1.46
CA ALA A 32 7.36 14.32 -2.42
C ALA A 32 8.17 14.29 -3.73
N ALA A 33 9.48 14.38 -3.65
CA ALA A 33 10.37 14.30 -4.80
C ALA A 33 10.23 12.97 -5.55
N TRP A 34 10.10 11.85 -4.83
CA TRP A 34 9.84 10.54 -5.44
C TRP A 34 8.52 10.51 -6.20
N LYS A 35 7.46 11.08 -5.60
CA LYS A 35 6.13 11.13 -6.23
C LYS A 35 6.07 12.05 -7.45
N GLU A 36 6.85 13.13 -7.46
CA GLU A 36 6.82 14.14 -8.52
C GLU A 36 7.80 13.84 -9.65
N HIS A 37 9.01 13.42 -9.32
CA HIS A 37 10.10 13.28 -10.30
C HIS A 37 10.43 11.84 -10.70
N GLY A 38 9.78 10.84 -10.09
CA GLY A 38 9.92 9.45 -10.47
C GLY A 38 11.33 8.87 -10.34
N LEU A 39 12.13 9.42 -9.44
CA LEU A 39 13.53 9.03 -9.25
C LEU A 39 13.63 7.54 -8.88
N ARG A 40 14.15 6.73 -9.82
CA ARG A 40 14.28 5.27 -9.62
C ARG A 40 15.12 4.93 -8.40
N ARG A 41 16.23 5.66 -8.20
CA ARG A 41 17.11 5.48 -7.04
C ARG A 41 16.42 5.64 -5.69
N VAL A 42 15.36 6.47 -5.62
CA VAL A 42 14.58 6.63 -4.38
C VAL A 42 13.79 5.35 -4.07
N ALA A 43 13.30 4.63 -5.07
CA ALA A 43 12.61 3.37 -4.84
C ALA A 43 13.56 2.29 -4.31
N ASP A 44 14.79 2.22 -4.83
CA ASP A 44 15.81 1.27 -4.38
C ASP A 44 16.27 1.62 -2.95
N LEU A 45 16.57 2.89 -2.65
CA LEU A 45 16.87 3.35 -1.30
C LEU A 45 15.73 3.09 -0.31
N ALA A 46 14.49 3.35 -0.72
CA ALA A 46 13.33 3.07 0.11
C ALA A 46 13.19 1.58 0.41
N ALA A 47 13.47 0.72 -0.58
CA ALA A 47 13.46 -0.72 -0.39
C ALA A 47 14.58 -1.21 0.54
N GLU A 48 15.79 -0.66 0.43
CA GLU A 48 16.90 -0.95 1.36
C GLU A 48 16.51 -0.58 2.80
N LEU A 49 15.96 0.61 3.01
CA LEU A 49 15.52 1.05 4.35
C LEU A 49 14.39 0.17 4.90
N VAL A 50 13.44 -0.23 4.04
CA VAL A 50 12.36 -1.15 4.44
C VAL A 50 12.92 -2.53 4.77
N ALA A 51 13.78 -3.09 3.93
CA ALA A 51 14.38 -4.41 4.16
C ALA A 51 15.29 -4.44 5.39
N GLY A 52 15.97 -3.33 5.69
CA GLY A 52 16.77 -3.21 6.91
C GLY A 52 15.97 -3.01 8.20
N ALA A 53 14.76 -2.44 8.11
CA ALA A 53 13.92 -2.16 9.27
C ALA A 53 12.82 -3.21 9.53
N ILE A 54 12.47 -3.99 8.52
CA ILE A 54 11.34 -4.92 8.55
C ILE A 54 11.78 -6.28 8.05
N GLU A 55 11.77 -7.28 8.94
CA GLU A 55 11.94 -8.67 8.50
C GLU A 55 10.84 -9.06 7.50
N PRO A 56 11.21 -9.81 6.44
CA PRO A 56 10.25 -10.21 5.43
C PRO A 56 9.10 -11.00 6.06
N PRO A 57 7.85 -10.61 5.82
CA PRO A 57 6.71 -11.42 6.23
C PRO A 57 6.76 -12.78 5.56
N SER A 58 6.31 -13.84 6.26
CA SER A 58 6.10 -15.14 5.61
C SER A 58 4.98 -15.00 4.57
N ALA A 59 5.33 -14.91 3.30
CA ALA A 59 4.44 -14.63 2.20
C ALA A 59 4.80 -15.41 0.94
N ASP A 60 3.82 -15.59 0.07
CA ASP A 60 3.96 -16.30 -1.20
C ASP A 60 4.19 -15.30 -2.36
N VAL A 61 3.74 -14.03 -2.17
CA VAL A 61 3.78 -13.01 -3.22
C VAL A 61 3.77 -11.61 -2.61
N ILE A 62 4.37 -10.67 -3.34
CA ILE A 62 4.23 -9.24 -3.11
C ILE A 62 3.27 -8.67 -4.17
N THR A 63 2.34 -7.84 -3.73
CA THR A 63 1.51 -6.99 -4.58
C THR A 63 1.54 -5.55 -4.09
N TYR A 64 0.91 -4.64 -4.78
CA TYR A 64 0.94 -3.22 -4.44
C TYR A 64 -0.42 -2.56 -4.63
N ILE A 65 -0.65 -1.47 -3.94
CA ILE A 65 -1.82 -0.61 -4.14
C ILE A 65 -1.74 -0.01 -5.54
N PRO A 66 -2.72 -0.27 -6.44
CA PRO A 66 -2.69 0.29 -7.80
C PRO A 66 -2.84 1.82 -7.77
N PRO A 67 -2.18 2.52 -8.71
CA PRO A 67 -2.20 3.98 -8.78
C PRO A 67 -3.60 4.49 -9.13
N ASP A 68 -3.83 5.74 -8.79
CA ASP A 68 -4.90 6.51 -9.39
C ASP A 68 -4.54 6.80 -10.86
N PRO A 69 -5.44 6.51 -11.85
CA PRO A 69 -5.13 6.66 -13.27
C PRO A 69 -4.69 8.08 -13.64
N ASP A 70 -5.37 9.10 -13.11
CA ASP A 70 -5.05 10.50 -13.40
C ASP A 70 -3.68 10.89 -12.82
N ARG A 71 -3.33 10.32 -11.67
CA ARG A 71 -2.00 10.53 -11.07
C ARG A 71 -0.91 9.79 -11.84
N LEU A 72 -1.21 8.59 -12.34
CA LEU A 72 -0.27 7.82 -13.16
C LEU A 72 0.03 8.54 -14.47
N LEU A 73 -0.99 9.06 -15.15
CA LEU A 73 -0.84 9.84 -16.37
C LEU A 73 0.02 11.09 -16.15
N ARG A 74 -0.22 11.83 -15.05
CA ARG A 74 0.56 13.05 -14.75
C ARG A 74 1.99 12.75 -14.34
N ARG A 75 2.24 11.66 -13.64
CA ARG A 75 3.56 11.34 -13.06
C ARG A 75 4.42 10.45 -13.93
N GLY A 76 3.81 9.67 -14.83
CA GLY A 76 4.52 8.69 -15.67
C GLY A 76 5.16 7.53 -14.91
N HIS A 77 4.90 7.38 -13.60
CA HIS A 77 5.47 6.32 -12.78
C HIS A 77 4.59 5.99 -11.55
N HIS A 78 4.85 4.83 -10.96
CA HIS A 78 4.09 4.30 -9.84
C HIS A 78 5.02 3.95 -8.66
N PRO A 79 5.07 4.80 -7.60
CA PRO A 79 5.97 4.59 -6.46
C PRO A 79 5.80 3.25 -5.75
N ALA A 80 4.56 2.86 -5.39
CA ALA A 80 4.30 1.60 -4.68
C ALA A 80 4.68 0.36 -5.51
N GLU A 81 4.46 0.37 -6.83
CA GLU A 81 4.90 -0.71 -7.72
C GLU A 81 6.42 -0.83 -7.75
N ARG A 82 7.13 0.30 -7.88
CA ARG A 82 8.60 0.31 -7.88
C ARG A 82 9.17 -0.19 -6.57
N LEU A 83 8.59 0.25 -5.45
CA LEU A 83 8.96 -0.25 -4.12
C LEU A 83 8.70 -1.76 -4.01
N ALA A 84 7.53 -2.24 -4.43
CA ALA A 84 7.19 -3.66 -4.41
C ALA A 84 8.17 -4.50 -5.21
N LYS A 85 8.53 -4.07 -6.44
CA LYS A 85 9.53 -4.75 -7.29
C LYS A 85 10.92 -4.76 -6.67
N ALA A 86 11.34 -3.68 -6.02
CA ALA A 86 12.60 -3.61 -5.32
C ALA A 86 12.60 -4.53 -4.10
N LEU A 87 11.56 -4.51 -3.27
CA LEU A 87 11.41 -5.43 -2.14
C LEU A 87 11.33 -6.90 -2.56
N GLY A 88 10.70 -7.20 -3.71
CA GLY A 88 10.67 -8.54 -4.28
C GLY A 88 12.08 -9.09 -4.53
N ARG A 89 13.01 -8.26 -5.01
CA ARG A 89 14.42 -8.63 -5.16
C ARG A 89 15.11 -8.87 -3.82
N HIS A 90 14.90 -7.98 -2.81
CA HIS A 90 15.51 -8.12 -1.49
C HIS A 90 15.02 -9.34 -0.73
N TRP A 91 13.74 -9.66 -0.84
CA TRP A 91 13.10 -10.75 -0.09
C TRP A 91 12.95 -12.06 -0.88
N SER A 92 13.45 -12.08 -2.14
CA SER A 92 13.31 -13.23 -3.05
C SER A 92 11.85 -13.69 -3.20
N LEU A 93 10.93 -12.74 -3.28
CA LEU A 93 9.50 -12.98 -3.45
C LEU A 93 9.03 -12.48 -4.83
N PRO A 94 8.17 -13.23 -5.53
CA PRO A 94 7.59 -12.78 -6.78
C PRO A 94 6.72 -11.53 -6.54
N THR A 95 6.77 -10.60 -7.49
CA THR A 95 5.93 -9.39 -7.46
C THR A 95 4.92 -9.44 -8.59
N VAL A 96 3.64 -9.50 -8.23
CA VAL A 96 2.52 -9.68 -9.17
C VAL A 96 1.44 -8.63 -8.92
N PRO A 97 0.90 -7.96 -9.94
CA PRO A 97 -0.26 -7.09 -9.79
C PRO A 97 -1.51 -7.95 -9.53
N LEU A 98 -2.01 -7.94 -8.31
CA LEU A 98 -3.22 -8.68 -7.92
C LEU A 98 -4.46 -7.78 -7.79
N LEU A 99 -4.27 -6.46 -7.81
CA LEU A 99 -5.32 -5.47 -7.67
C LEU A 99 -5.35 -4.51 -8.84
N VAL A 100 -6.55 -4.07 -9.22
CA VAL A 100 -6.78 -2.94 -10.11
C VAL A 100 -7.79 -1.99 -9.47
N ARG A 101 -7.72 -0.71 -9.78
CA ARG A 101 -8.78 0.22 -9.38
C ARG A 101 -10.07 -0.07 -10.13
N SER A 102 -11.18 -0.08 -9.39
CA SER A 102 -12.50 -0.21 -9.99
C SER A 102 -12.81 1.00 -10.87
N ALA A 103 -13.30 0.76 -12.09
CA ALA A 103 -13.77 1.82 -12.99
C ALA A 103 -15.01 2.58 -12.42
N ARG A 104 -15.65 2.03 -11.39
CA ARG A 104 -16.77 2.64 -10.65
C ARG A 104 -16.32 3.57 -9.51
N GLY A 105 -15.03 3.93 -9.43
CA GLY A 105 -14.53 4.92 -8.48
C GLY A 105 -15.23 6.28 -8.67
N PRO A 106 -15.27 7.16 -7.65
CA PRO A 106 -16.17 8.29 -7.55
C PRO A 106 -15.94 9.35 -8.63
N ARG A 107 -16.58 9.19 -9.78
CA ARG A 107 -16.75 10.27 -10.79
C ARG A 107 -17.86 11.26 -10.39
N GLN A 108 -18.49 11.10 -9.24
CA GLN A 108 -19.49 12.06 -8.71
C GLN A 108 -18.89 12.78 -7.49
N ALA A 109 -18.11 13.82 -7.77
CA ALA A 109 -17.49 14.69 -6.78
C ALA A 109 -18.48 15.74 -6.23
N THR A 110 -19.70 15.35 -5.85
CA THR A 110 -20.71 16.27 -5.28
C THR A 110 -21.36 15.77 -4.00
N LEU A 111 -20.81 14.76 -3.33
CA LEU A 111 -21.38 14.27 -2.09
C LEU A 111 -20.49 14.53 -0.87
N ALA A 112 -21.16 14.86 0.24
CA ALA A 112 -20.62 15.41 1.47
C ALA A 112 -19.48 14.58 2.12
N ARG A 113 -18.73 15.24 2.99
CA ARG A 113 -17.53 14.76 3.70
C ARG A 113 -17.73 13.46 4.52
N ALA A 114 -18.98 13.10 4.86
CA ALA A 114 -19.34 11.86 5.56
C ALA A 114 -19.23 10.60 4.70
N ASP A 115 -19.41 10.70 3.37
CA ASP A 115 -19.40 9.54 2.46
C ASP A 115 -18.01 9.06 2.02
N ARG A 116 -16.95 9.77 2.41
CA ARG A 116 -15.55 9.37 2.03
C ARG A 116 -15.10 8.05 2.65
N LEU A 117 -15.70 7.62 3.76
CA LEU A 117 -15.42 6.32 4.38
C LEU A 117 -16.14 5.16 3.69
N GLY A 118 -17.28 5.42 3.01
CA GLY A 118 -18.01 4.44 2.21
C GLY A 118 -17.35 4.16 0.85
N ASN A 119 -16.81 5.19 0.21
CA ASN A 119 -16.25 5.14 -1.15
C ASN A 119 -14.94 4.32 -1.31
N VAL A 120 -14.27 3.95 -0.22
CA VAL A 120 -13.02 3.17 -0.29
C VAL A 120 -13.29 1.67 -0.39
N ARG A 121 -14.49 1.18 -0.05
CA ARG A 121 -14.81 -0.26 -0.04
C ARG A 121 -14.84 -0.89 -1.43
N ASP A 122 -15.23 -0.15 -2.45
CA ASP A 122 -15.35 -0.62 -3.84
C ASP A 122 -14.25 -0.05 -4.75
N ALA A 123 -13.15 0.46 -4.14
CA ALA A 123 -12.08 1.12 -4.87
C ALA A 123 -11.21 0.15 -5.69
N PHE A 124 -11.25 -1.14 -5.38
CA PHE A 124 -10.37 -2.15 -5.98
C PHE A 124 -11.13 -3.41 -6.40
N VAL A 125 -10.56 -4.10 -7.39
CA VAL A 125 -10.98 -5.43 -7.84
C VAL A 125 -9.74 -6.32 -7.89
N ALA A 126 -9.88 -7.60 -7.55
CA ALA A 126 -8.83 -8.58 -7.75
C ALA A 126 -8.78 -9.04 -9.21
N LEU A 127 -7.56 -9.16 -9.76
CA LEU A 127 -7.34 -9.52 -11.17
C LEU A 127 -7.33 -11.03 -11.41
N ALA A 128 -6.99 -11.83 -10.40
CA ALA A 128 -6.82 -13.28 -10.52
C ALA A 128 -7.04 -13.96 -9.15
N ALA A 129 -6.91 -15.29 -9.14
CA ALA A 129 -6.82 -16.07 -7.90
C ALA A 129 -5.64 -15.57 -7.06
N VAL A 130 -5.88 -15.35 -5.77
CA VAL A 130 -4.92 -14.75 -4.86
C VAL A 130 -4.28 -15.84 -3.98
N PRO A 131 -2.94 -15.91 -3.87
CA PRO A 131 -2.25 -16.82 -2.96
C PRO A 131 -2.63 -16.61 -1.49
N ASP A 132 -2.35 -17.63 -0.67
CA ASP A 132 -2.74 -17.65 0.74
C ASP A 132 -2.15 -16.49 1.55
N ARG A 133 -0.88 -16.14 1.30
CA ARG A 133 -0.14 -15.14 2.07
C ARG A 133 0.41 -14.05 1.16
N VAL A 134 -0.05 -12.84 1.37
CA VAL A 134 0.24 -11.69 0.49
C VAL A 134 0.86 -10.57 1.29
N VAL A 135 1.95 -9.99 0.76
CA VAL A 135 2.43 -8.67 1.17
C VAL A 135 1.81 -7.62 0.25
N LEU A 136 1.09 -6.67 0.84
CA LEU A 136 0.53 -5.51 0.14
C LEU A 136 1.39 -4.28 0.40
N VAL A 137 2.00 -3.74 -0.65
CA VAL A 137 2.92 -2.60 -0.56
C VAL A 137 2.21 -1.29 -0.91
N ASP A 138 2.50 -0.25 -0.13
CA ASP A 138 2.13 1.14 -0.41
C ASP A 138 3.35 2.05 -0.17
N ASP A 139 3.36 3.27 -0.72
CA ASP A 139 4.45 4.22 -0.50
C ASP A 139 4.31 4.90 0.88
N VAL A 140 3.11 5.35 1.23
CA VAL A 140 2.84 6.05 2.50
C VAL A 140 1.56 5.55 3.16
N TYR A 141 1.71 4.97 4.32
CA TYR A 141 0.59 4.59 5.18
C TYR A 141 0.12 5.80 6.00
N THR A 142 -1.07 6.30 5.69
CA THR A 142 -1.69 7.43 6.41
C THR A 142 -2.74 6.95 7.43
N THR A 143 -3.99 6.80 7.01
CA THR A 143 -5.08 6.29 7.85
C THR A 143 -5.26 4.79 7.76
N GLY A 144 -4.58 4.14 6.81
CA GLY A 144 -4.73 2.74 6.48
C GLY A 144 -6.02 2.39 5.73
N ALA A 145 -6.84 3.37 5.36
CA ALA A 145 -8.11 3.14 4.66
C ALA A 145 -7.89 2.45 3.31
N THR A 146 -6.96 2.96 2.51
CA THR A 146 -6.58 2.40 1.20
C THR A 146 -6.04 0.98 1.33
N ALA A 147 -5.08 0.79 2.26
CA ALA A 147 -4.49 -0.53 2.52
C ALA A 147 -5.54 -1.53 3.03
N SER A 148 -6.47 -1.10 3.90
CA SER A 148 -7.55 -1.94 4.40
C SER A 148 -8.54 -2.34 3.31
N ALA A 149 -8.86 -1.43 2.39
CA ALA A 149 -9.73 -1.73 1.25
C ALA A 149 -9.07 -2.76 0.30
N GLY A 150 -7.82 -2.52 -0.11
CA GLY A 150 -7.07 -3.46 -0.94
C GLY A 150 -6.94 -4.84 -0.28
N ALA A 151 -6.56 -4.88 1.00
CA ALA A 151 -6.45 -6.12 1.76
C ALA A 151 -7.79 -6.86 1.88
N THR A 152 -8.91 -6.13 2.04
CA THR A 152 -10.26 -6.74 2.09
C THR A 152 -10.59 -7.41 0.76
N VAL A 153 -10.25 -6.79 -0.36
CA VAL A 153 -10.46 -7.39 -1.70
C VAL A 153 -9.61 -8.65 -1.87
N LEU A 154 -8.31 -8.59 -1.51
CA LEU A 154 -7.43 -9.76 -1.56
C LEU A 154 -7.94 -10.92 -0.68
N ARG A 155 -8.44 -10.61 0.53
CA ARG A 155 -9.05 -11.60 1.42
C ARG A 155 -10.29 -12.25 0.83
N ARG A 156 -11.16 -11.46 0.19
CA ARG A 156 -12.35 -11.98 -0.50
C ARG A 156 -12.00 -12.82 -1.72
N ALA A 157 -10.87 -12.54 -2.35
CA ALA A 157 -10.35 -13.28 -3.51
C ALA A 157 -9.52 -14.52 -3.15
N GLY A 158 -9.41 -14.88 -1.85
CA GLY A 158 -8.80 -16.13 -1.41
C GLY A 158 -7.63 -16.01 -0.44
N ALA A 159 -7.01 -14.83 -0.28
CA ALA A 159 -5.89 -14.68 0.65
C ALA A 159 -6.31 -15.05 2.08
N LYS A 160 -5.53 -15.90 2.74
CA LYS A 160 -5.71 -16.24 4.17
C LYS A 160 -5.06 -15.19 5.07
N ARG A 161 -3.99 -14.53 4.59
CA ARG A 161 -3.27 -13.50 5.33
C ARG A 161 -2.79 -12.40 4.38
N VAL A 162 -2.98 -11.16 4.79
CA VAL A 162 -2.42 -9.98 4.12
C VAL A 162 -1.65 -9.16 5.15
N ASP A 163 -0.37 -8.94 4.89
CA ASP A 163 0.50 -8.05 5.67
C ASP A 163 0.80 -6.80 4.83
N VAL A 164 0.65 -5.63 5.41
CA VAL A 164 0.89 -4.35 4.74
C VAL A 164 2.30 -3.86 5.06
N VAL A 165 3.02 -3.43 4.04
CA VAL A 165 4.34 -2.82 4.16
C VAL A 165 4.34 -1.49 3.42
N ALA A 166 4.83 -0.43 4.08
CA ALA A 166 5.00 0.88 3.48
C ALA A 166 6.40 1.44 3.74
N PHE A 167 6.85 2.37 2.91
CA PHE A 167 8.08 3.09 3.19
C PHE A 167 7.91 4.00 4.40
N ALA A 168 6.88 4.84 4.41
CA ALA A 168 6.65 5.80 5.49
C ALA A 168 5.24 5.69 6.08
N ARG A 169 5.08 6.07 7.35
CA ARG A 169 3.76 6.20 8.00
C ARG A 169 3.59 7.54 8.67
N THR A 170 2.38 8.09 8.60
CA THR A 170 2.02 9.24 9.44
C THR A 170 1.88 8.79 10.89
N VAL A 171 2.56 9.47 11.79
CA VAL A 171 2.39 9.30 13.24
C VAL A 171 1.48 10.41 13.72
N ARG A 172 0.38 10.06 14.36
CA ARG A 172 -0.50 11.03 15.03
C ARG A 172 0.01 11.16 16.45
N SER A 173 0.37 12.36 16.83
CA SER A 173 0.61 12.76 18.24
C SER A 173 -0.69 12.74 19.03
#